data_7f2997d01559f9db8c061e7f1fd05a1e
#
_entry.id   7f2997d01559f9db8c061e7f1fd05a1e
#
_cell.length_a   1.000
_cell.length_b   1.000
_cell.length_c   1.000
_cell.angle_alpha   90.00
_cell.angle_beta   90.00
_cell.angle_gamma   90.00
#
_symmetry.space_group_name_H-M   'P 1'
#
loop_
_entity.id
_entity.type
_entity.pdbx_description
1 polymer ?
#
loop_
_entity_poly.entity_id
_entity_poly.type
_entity_poly.pdbx_seq_one_letter_code
_entity_poly.pdbx_strand_id
1 'polypeptide(L)'
;MKVDRLVSIVMLLLDQERVGARRLAALFEVSPRTIYRDMEAINLAGIPVRSVPGVGGGFEILPGCKLDKKVFSAADLSALLMG
;
A
#
# COMPACT_ATOMS: atom_id res chain seq x y z
N MET A 1 -8.96 -11.02 3.96
CA MET A 1 -9.23 -10.05 5.02
C MET A 1 -8.63 -8.69 4.69
N LYS A 2 -9.18 -7.64 5.27
CA LYS A 2 -8.71 -6.28 5.00
C LYS A 2 -7.24 -6.06 5.34
N VAL A 3 -6.78 -6.63 6.46
CA VAL A 3 -5.39 -6.48 6.87
C VAL A 3 -4.44 -7.14 5.88
N ASP A 4 -4.81 -8.30 5.37
CA ASP A 4 -3.99 -8.98 4.36
C ASP A 4 -3.86 -8.12 3.11
N ARG A 5 -4.95 -7.48 2.71
CA ARG A 5 -4.95 -6.61 1.55
C ARG A 5 -4.06 -5.38 1.79
N LEU A 6 -4.14 -4.76 2.96
CA LEU A 6 -3.33 -3.59 3.27
C LEU A 6 -1.83 -3.92 3.22
N VAL A 7 -1.44 -5.04 3.81
CA VAL A 7 -0.05 -5.49 3.78
C VAL A 7 0.39 -5.76 2.35
N SER A 8 -0.45 -6.42 1.57
CA SER A 8 -0.14 -6.73 0.18
C SER A 8 0.03 -5.46 -0.65
N ILE A 9 -0.80 -4.45 -0.42
CA ILE A 9 -0.68 -3.17 -1.11
C ILE A 9 0.66 -2.51 -0.77
N VAL A 10 1.02 -2.47 0.50
CA VAL A 10 2.29 -1.87 0.94
C VAL A 10 3.47 -2.58 0.28
N MET A 11 3.47 -3.91 0.30
CA MET A 11 4.54 -4.67 -0.32
C MET A 11 4.65 -4.39 -1.82
N LEU A 12 3.50 -4.27 -2.49
CA LEU A 12 3.48 -3.98 -3.91
C LEU A 12 4.05 -2.58 -4.20
N LEU A 13 3.68 -1.60 -3.37
CA LEU A 13 4.20 -0.23 -3.53
C LEU A 13 5.69 -0.13 -3.23
N LEU A 14 6.20 -0.98 -2.36
CA LEU A 14 7.64 -1.03 -2.10
C LEU A 14 8.40 -1.67 -3.26
N ASP A 15 7.76 -2.60 -3.95
CA ASP A 15 8.37 -3.30 -5.08
C ASP A 15 8.30 -2.49 -6.37
N GLN A 16 7.17 -1.81 -6.59
CA GLN A 16 6.94 -0.99 -7.77
C GLN A 16 6.86 0.46 -7.34
N GLU A 17 7.41 1.36 -8.17
CA GLU A 17 7.42 2.78 -7.81
C GLU A 17 6.02 3.35 -7.64
N ARG A 18 5.11 2.95 -8.52
CA ARG A 18 3.80 3.57 -8.58
C ARG A 18 2.78 2.60 -9.15
N VAL A 19 1.63 2.50 -8.49
CA VAL A 19 0.57 1.61 -8.94
C VAL A 19 -0.76 2.36 -8.90
N GLY A 20 -1.51 2.32 -10.00
CA GLY A 20 -2.78 3.02 -10.11
C GLY A 20 -3.90 2.36 -9.33
N ALA A 21 -4.89 3.18 -8.94
CA ALA A 21 -6.03 2.69 -8.18
C ALA A 21 -6.80 1.60 -8.91
N ARG A 22 -6.99 1.76 -10.22
CA ARG A 22 -7.72 0.77 -11.01
C ARG A 22 -7.00 -0.55 -11.06
N ARG A 23 -5.68 -0.51 -11.18
CA ARG A 23 -4.88 -1.73 -11.19
C ARG A 23 -4.95 -2.44 -9.86
N LEU A 24 -4.83 -1.68 -8.77
CA LEU A 24 -4.95 -2.25 -7.43
C LEU A 24 -6.34 -2.85 -7.21
N ALA A 25 -7.38 -2.14 -7.65
CA ALA A 25 -8.75 -2.63 -7.54
C ALA A 25 -8.92 -3.95 -8.29
N ALA A 26 -8.36 -4.04 -9.48
CA ALA A 26 -8.45 -5.26 -10.28
C ALA A 26 -7.67 -6.41 -9.62
N LEU A 27 -6.47 -6.12 -9.11
CA LEU A 27 -5.64 -7.14 -8.48
C LEU A 27 -6.30 -7.73 -7.24
N PHE A 28 -6.98 -6.91 -6.46
CA PHE A 28 -7.60 -7.34 -5.22
C PHE A 28 -9.10 -7.55 -5.33
N GLU A 29 -9.65 -7.43 -6.52
CA GLU A 29 -11.06 -7.64 -6.80
C GLU A 29 -11.98 -6.79 -5.92
N VAL A 30 -11.64 -5.53 -5.79
CA VAL A 30 -12.43 -4.55 -5.05
C VAL A 30 -12.64 -3.32 -5.92
N SER A 31 -13.49 -2.39 -5.47
CA SER A 31 -13.70 -1.14 -6.20
C SER A 31 -12.53 -0.17 -5.97
N PRO A 32 -12.31 0.77 -6.89
CA PRO A 32 -11.31 1.82 -6.67
C PRO A 32 -11.57 2.62 -5.39
N ARG A 33 -12.83 2.82 -5.04
CA ARG A 33 -13.21 3.51 -3.81
C ARG A 33 -12.65 2.79 -2.59
N THR A 34 -12.71 1.46 -2.59
CA THR A 34 -12.14 0.66 -1.51
C THR A 34 -10.63 0.85 -1.42
N ILE A 35 -9.96 0.95 -2.59
CA ILE A 35 -8.53 1.21 -2.62
C ILE A 35 -8.20 2.55 -1.99
N TYR A 36 -8.97 3.61 -2.28
CA TYR A 36 -8.74 4.91 -1.66
C TYR A 36 -8.89 4.85 -0.15
N ARG A 37 -9.87 4.11 0.35
CA ARG A 37 -10.05 3.90 1.79
C ARG A 37 -8.88 3.14 2.39
N ASP A 38 -8.38 2.14 1.67
CA ASP A 38 -7.22 1.37 2.12
C ASP A 38 -5.98 2.27 2.22
N MET A 39 -5.81 3.20 1.28
CA MET A 39 -4.69 4.13 1.32
C MET A 39 -4.78 5.04 2.54
N GLU A 40 -5.98 5.49 2.90
CA GLU A 40 -6.17 6.27 4.12
C GLU A 40 -5.77 5.47 5.35
N ALA A 41 -6.17 4.20 5.41
CA ALA A 41 -5.82 3.33 6.53
C ALA A 41 -4.31 3.14 6.63
N ILE A 42 -3.63 2.98 5.51
CA ILE A 42 -2.18 2.83 5.47
C ILE A 42 -1.50 4.10 5.98
N ASN A 43 -1.99 5.27 5.54
CA ASN A 43 -1.47 6.55 6.02
C ASN A 43 -1.66 6.70 7.53
N LEU A 44 -2.82 6.34 8.03
CA LEU A 44 -3.11 6.41 9.46
C LEU A 44 -2.22 5.48 10.28
N ALA A 45 -1.77 4.40 9.66
CA ALA A 45 -0.85 3.47 10.32
C ALA A 45 0.59 3.99 10.35
N GLY A 46 0.86 5.14 9.74
CA GLY A 46 2.18 5.75 9.77
C GLY A 46 3.02 5.54 8.51
N ILE A 47 2.45 4.92 7.50
CA ILE A 47 3.15 4.70 6.23
C ILE A 47 2.68 5.78 5.25
N PRO A 48 3.54 6.75 4.89
CA PRO A 48 3.13 7.88 4.05
C PRO A 48 2.95 7.45 2.59
N VAL A 49 1.71 7.42 2.17
CA VAL A 49 1.33 7.11 0.79
C VAL A 49 0.70 8.36 0.19
N ARG A 50 1.05 8.67 -1.05
CA ARG A 50 0.43 9.78 -1.76
C ARG A 50 -0.12 9.33 -3.10
N SER A 51 -1.08 10.09 -3.62
CA SER A 51 -1.65 9.89 -4.94
C SER A 51 -1.01 10.86 -5.91
N VAL A 52 -0.55 10.35 -7.05
CA VAL A 52 0.01 11.16 -8.12
C VAL A 52 -0.97 11.13 -9.28
N PRO A 53 -1.55 12.27 -9.67
CA PRO A 53 -2.54 12.30 -10.75
C PRO A 53 -1.89 12.22 -12.13
N GLY A 54 -2.72 11.95 -13.13
CA GLY A 54 -2.33 12.00 -14.52
C GLY A 54 -1.84 10.68 -15.08
N VAL A 55 -1.36 10.74 -16.32
CA VAL A 55 -0.83 9.57 -17.01
C VAL A 55 0.48 9.15 -16.33
N GLY A 56 0.60 7.87 -16.05
CA GLY A 56 1.73 7.37 -15.30
C GLY A 56 1.64 7.62 -13.81
N GLY A 57 0.51 8.19 -13.35
CA GLY A 57 0.28 8.42 -11.93
C GLY A 57 -0.13 7.16 -11.19
N GLY A 58 -0.55 7.34 -9.96
CA GLY A 58 -0.96 6.24 -9.10
C GLY A 58 -0.59 6.52 -7.66
N PHE A 59 -0.55 5.49 -6.85
CA PHE A 59 -0.14 5.60 -5.45
C PHE A 59 1.32 5.23 -5.31
N GLU A 60 2.01 5.93 -4.43
CA GLU A 60 3.41 5.65 -4.13
C GLU A 60 3.70 5.96 -2.67
N ILE A 61 4.72 5.30 -2.13
CA ILE A 61 5.21 5.60 -0.79
C ILE A 61 6.20 6.74 -0.90
N LEU A 62 6.05 7.77 -0.05
CA LEU A 62 6.89 8.95 -0.12
C LEU A 62 8.37 8.62 0.10
N PRO A 63 9.26 9.21 -0.71
CA PRO A 63 10.71 9.03 -0.51
C PRO A 63 11.13 9.66 0.81
N GLY A 64 12.18 9.12 1.40
CA GLY A 64 12.67 9.61 2.69
C GLY A 64 11.99 8.94 3.88
N CYS A 65 10.75 8.49 3.72
CA CYS A 65 10.03 7.71 4.72
C CYS A 65 9.87 6.27 4.24
N LYS A 66 10.66 5.90 3.26
CA LYS A 66 10.56 4.61 2.60
C LYS A 66 11.01 3.49 3.53
N LEU A 67 10.18 2.49 3.67
CA LEU A 67 10.53 1.31 4.44
C LEU A 67 11.45 0.41 3.62
N ASP A 68 12.48 -0.10 4.29
CA ASP A 68 13.33 -1.10 3.69
C ASP A 68 12.56 -2.43 3.69
N LYS A 69 12.62 -3.16 2.58
CA LYS A 69 11.99 -4.47 2.49
C LYS A 69 12.48 -5.43 3.57
N LYS A 70 13.73 -5.27 3.99
CA LYS A 70 14.31 -6.09 5.05
C LYS A 70 13.68 -5.79 6.41
N VAL A 71 13.27 -4.54 6.62
CA VAL A 71 12.56 -4.15 7.84
C VAL A 71 11.17 -4.76 7.85
N PHE A 72 10.59 -4.94 6.66
CA PHE A 72 9.31 -5.61 6.50
C PHE A 72 9.52 -7.13 6.45
N SER A 73 10.17 -7.64 7.47
CA SER A 73 10.47 -9.06 7.59
C SER A 73 9.21 -9.85 7.98
N ALA A 74 9.32 -11.16 7.94
CA ALA A 74 8.22 -12.02 8.36
C ALA A 74 7.76 -11.71 9.79
N ALA A 75 8.70 -11.37 10.67
CA ALA A 75 8.36 -11.02 12.05
C ALA A 75 7.53 -9.74 12.12
N ASP A 76 7.92 -8.73 11.34
CA ASP A 76 7.19 -7.46 11.30
C ASP A 76 5.81 -7.64 10.70
N LEU A 77 5.70 -8.43 9.65
CA LEU A 77 4.42 -8.74 9.04
C LEU A 77 3.53 -9.51 9.99
N SER A 78 4.10 -10.43 10.74
CA SER A 78 3.34 -11.18 11.74
C SER A 78 2.79 -10.26 12.82
N ALA A 79 3.58 -9.30 13.27
CA ALA A 79 3.14 -8.32 14.26
C ALA A 79 1.97 -7.49 13.72
N LEU A 80 2.02 -7.08 12.45
CA LEU A 80 0.94 -6.34 11.83
C LEU A 80 -0.32 -7.16 11.69
N LEU A 81 -0.18 -8.44 11.35
CA LEU A 81 -1.33 -9.33 11.17
C LEU A 81 -1.95 -9.75 12.49
N MET A 82 -1.15 -9.87 13.53
CA MET A 82 -1.60 -10.29 14.85
C MET A 82 -1.99 -9.12 15.74
N GLY A 83 -1.50 -7.97 15.43
CA GLY A 83 -1.79 -6.77 16.18
C GLY A 83 -3.13 -6.20 15.89
#